data_04002c41726fb8a960810eb787d5a4b1
#
_entry.id   04002c41726fb8a960810eb787d5a4b1
#
_cell.length_a   1.000
_cell.length_b   1.000
_cell.length_c   1.000
_cell.angle_alpha   90.00
_cell.angle_beta   90.00
_cell.angle_gamma   90.00
#
_symmetry.space_group_name_H-M   'P 1'
#
loop_
_entity.id
_entity.type
_entity.pdbx_description
1 polymer ?
#
loop_
_entity_poly.entity_id
_entity_poly.type
_entity_poly.pdbx_seq_one_letter_code
_entity_poly.pdbx_strand_id
1 'polypeptide(L)'
;MPWTKEIIAARNALLKTHYGRFNSLVKDGPEWTRLAESGSVWDSIYDIRNKEPWMAAQDKLKKELRKLDDLREKVHLDGKKRSSLNIGLHHTRFCSDVLAIFSWKSCMIENNSLSLATARRIEAGIPKVMPKSKHVFEEAMKIPLPSAEELVRLDQGDAAKSDQYLELRNNIVATEAAMSSKHLQRATKSQELLKDIRTISRILFPGTKVHFKAGELRTLPIQVHSDPKAIFPYPQELRQNLERWSDFVVVGENDSEIHPLLKAAWNSFYYVSIHPFQDGNGRTSRILFATHLAKNKMLPVICSEWLPRERYLRYMSLTRSGNPFPWCQDLVRSQIAALEGINGRSGGR
;
A
#
# COMPACT_ATOMS: atom_id res chain seq x y z
N MET A 1 17.95 9.33 -2.02
CA MET A 1 19.44 9.29 -1.99
C MET A 1 19.95 9.56 -3.39
N PRO A 2 21.04 10.31 -3.56
CA PRO A 2 21.64 10.51 -4.89
C PRO A 2 22.29 9.21 -5.39
N TRP A 3 22.36 9.08 -6.71
CA TRP A 3 23.06 7.99 -7.38
C TRP A 3 24.57 8.25 -7.37
N THR A 4 25.23 7.77 -6.32
CA THR A 4 26.71 7.84 -6.25
C THR A 4 27.34 6.70 -7.04
N LYS A 5 28.63 6.84 -7.41
CA LYS A 5 29.37 5.79 -8.12
C LYS A 5 29.41 4.48 -7.33
N GLU A 6 29.52 4.56 -6.00
CA GLU A 6 29.54 3.40 -5.10
C GLU A 6 28.20 2.67 -5.08
N ILE A 7 27.09 3.41 -5.06
CA ILE A 7 25.74 2.83 -5.12
C ILE A 7 25.50 2.13 -6.45
N ILE A 8 25.90 2.76 -7.55
CA ILE A 8 25.81 2.17 -8.90
C ILE A 8 26.65 0.90 -8.98
N ALA A 9 27.89 0.93 -8.48
CA ALA A 9 28.79 -0.22 -8.48
C ALA A 9 28.22 -1.38 -7.66
N ALA A 10 27.72 -1.11 -6.45
CA ALA A 10 27.10 -2.12 -5.59
C ALA A 10 25.85 -2.75 -6.24
N ARG A 11 25.00 -1.94 -6.87
CA ARG A 11 23.82 -2.42 -7.62
C ARG A 11 24.23 -3.29 -8.80
N ASN A 12 25.21 -2.87 -9.57
CA ASN A 12 25.72 -3.62 -10.72
C ASN A 12 26.35 -4.96 -10.30
N ALA A 13 27.03 -4.98 -9.15
CA ALA A 13 27.57 -6.22 -8.57
C ALA A 13 26.43 -7.21 -8.24
N LEU A 14 25.36 -6.76 -7.58
CA LEU A 14 24.18 -7.60 -7.31
C LEU A 14 23.53 -8.11 -8.60
N LEU A 15 23.32 -7.24 -9.57
CA LEU A 15 22.78 -7.64 -10.88
C LEU A 15 23.67 -8.67 -11.57
N LYS A 16 24.99 -8.49 -11.57
CA LYS A 16 25.93 -9.45 -12.15
C LYS A 16 25.88 -10.79 -11.43
N THR A 17 25.81 -10.79 -10.10
CA THR A 17 25.79 -12.00 -9.29
C THR A 17 24.53 -12.82 -9.54
N HIS A 18 23.34 -12.19 -9.48
CA HIS A 18 22.08 -12.90 -9.53
C HIS A 18 21.53 -13.05 -10.96
N TYR A 19 21.60 -11.99 -11.78
CA TYR A 19 21.10 -12.00 -13.16
C TYR A 19 22.18 -12.41 -14.19
N GLY A 20 23.42 -12.65 -13.77
CA GLY A 20 24.50 -13.09 -14.68
C GLY A 20 24.16 -14.36 -15.47
N ARG A 21 23.37 -15.27 -14.89
CA ARG A 21 22.88 -16.47 -15.58
C ARG A 21 22.07 -16.17 -16.83
N PHE A 22 21.30 -15.09 -16.84
CA PHE A 22 20.56 -14.66 -18.03
C PHE A 22 21.49 -14.29 -19.18
N ASN A 23 22.67 -13.72 -18.88
CA ASN A 23 23.63 -13.28 -19.90
C ASN A 23 24.32 -14.46 -20.60
N SER A 24 24.31 -15.66 -20.01
CA SER A 24 24.87 -16.89 -20.60
C SER A 24 23.88 -17.67 -21.43
N LEU A 25 22.62 -17.29 -21.43
CA LEU A 25 21.53 -17.94 -22.16
C LEU A 25 21.13 -17.11 -23.39
N VAL A 26 20.65 -17.81 -24.42
CA VAL A 26 20.08 -17.13 -25.60
C VAL A 26 18.82 -16.40 -25.16
N LYS A 27 18.80 -15.09 -25.29
CA LYS A 27 17.67 -14.25 -24.91
C LYS A 27 16.40 -14.74 -25.62
N ASP A 28 15.31 -14.83 -24.86
CA ASP A 28 14.01 -15.35 -25.29
C ASP A 28 14.03 -16.82 -25.78
N GLY A 29 15.14 -17.54 -25.59
CA GLY A 29 15.23 -18.97 -25.80
C GLY A 29 14.53 -19.78 -24.71
N PRO A 30 14.31 -21.12 -24.93
CA PRO A 30 13.54 -21.94 -23.99
C PRO A 30 14.10 -21.97 -22.56
N GLU A 31 15.42 -22.01 -22.39
CA GLU A 31 16.04 -22.02 -21.07
C GLU A 31 15.98 -20.65 -20.40
N TRP A 32 16.18 -19.58 -21.15
CA TRP A 32 16.04 -18.22 -20.67
C TRP A 32 14.60 -17.95 -20.20
N THR A 33 13.62 -18.32 -21.03
CA THR A 33 12.18 -18.18 -20.71
C THR A 33 11.82 -18.96 -19.45
N ARG A 34 12.24 -20.23 -19.35
CA ARG A 34 12.02 -21.07 -18.17
C ARG A 34 12.61 -20.46 -16.91
N LEU A 35 13.83 -19.92 -16.98
CA LEU A 35 14.49 -19.25 -15.86
C LEU A 35 13.73 -17.98 -15.45
N ALA A 36 13.34 -17.15 -16.42
CA ALA A 36 12.58 -15.94 -16.17
C ALA A 36 11.21 -16.22 -15.54
N GLU A 37 10.46 -17.13 -16.13
CA GLU A 37 9.12 -17.51 -15.64
C GLU A 37 9.16 -18.26 -14.30
N SER A 38 10.31 -18.80 -13.90
CA SER A 38 10.47 -19.36 -12.55
C SER A 38 10.38 -18.35 -11.44
N GLY A 39 10.71 -17.06 -11.71
CA GLY A 39 10.81 -15.98 -10.72
C GLY A 39 11.88 -16.21 -9.65
N SER A 40 12.70 -17.27 -9.78
CA SER A 40 13.66 -17.68 -8.75
C SER A 40 14.88 -16.76 -8.68
N VAL A 41 15.18 -16.04 -9.76
CA VAL A 41 16.36 -15.17 -9.81
C VAL A 41 16.18 -13.97 -8.90
N TRP A 42 15.05 -13.25 -9.02
CA TRP A 42 14.76 -12.14 -8.12
C TRP A 42 14.55 -12.60 -6.68
N ASP A 43 13.87 -13.72 -6.47
CA ASP A 43 13.61 -14.28 -5.15
C ASP A 43 14.93 -14.60 -4.39
N SER A 44 16.03 -14.87 -5.12
CA SER A 44 17.35 -15.11 -4.54
C SER A 44 18.10 -13.84 -4.10
N ILE A 45 17.66 -12.65 -4.52
CA ILE A 45 18.33 -11.38 -4.17
C ILE A 45 17.93 -10.92 -2.78
N TYR A 46 16.65 -11.05 -2.47
CA TYR A 46 16.08 -10.62 -1.21
C TYR A 46 15.33 -11.78 -0.56
N ASP A 47 15.67 -12.07 0.67
CA ASP A 47 14.94 -13.04 1.49
C ASP A 47 13.67 -12.38 2.09
N ILE A 48 12.80 -11.88 1.19
CA ILE A 48 11.60 -11.10 1.57
C ILE A 48 10.64 -11.91 2.42
N ARG A 49 10.60 -13.24 2.24
CA ARG A 49 9.72 -14.14 2.99
C ARG A 49 10.30 -14.58 4.32
N ASN A 50 11.51 -14.13 4.66
CA ASN A 50 12.13 -14.42 5.95
C ASN A 50 11.33 -13.76 7.09
N LYS A 51 10.87 -14.61 7.99
CA LYS A 51 10.07 -14.24 9.15
C LYS A 51 10.90 -13.64 10.28
N GLU A 52 12.16 -14.04 10.41
CA GLU A 52 13.04 -13.69 11.51
C GLU A 52 13.16 -12.19 11.79
N PRO A 53 13.40 -11.30 10.79
CA PRO A 53 13.49 -9.88 11.04
C PRO A 53 12.19 -9.26 11.59
N TRP A 54 11.04 -9.80 11.18
CA TRP A 54 9.73 -9.35 11.63
C TRP A 54 9.42 -9.85 13.04
N MET A 55 9.78 -11.09 13.36
CA MET A 55 9.70 -11.64 14.72
C MET A 55 10.60 -10.86 15.67
N ALA A 56 11.84 -10.59 15.28
CA ALA A 56 12.76 -9.79 16.10
C ALA A 56 12.26 -8.35 16.32
N ALA A 57 11.60 -7.76 15.33
CA ALA A 57 10.95 -6.45 15.47
C ALA A 57 9.75 -6.53 16.44
N GLN A 58 8.93 -7.58 16.33
CA GLN A 58 7.81 -7.83 17.24
C GLN A 58 8.26 -7.99 18.69
N ASP A 59 9.30 -8.76 18.95
CA ASP A 59 9.81 -8.99 20.29
C ASP A 59 10.27 -7.68 20.95
N LYS A 60 10.96 -6.82 20.20
CA LYS A 60 11.36 -5.49 20.66
C LYS A 60 10.16 -4.57 20.95
N LEU A 61 9.03 -4.77 20.30
CA LEU A 61 7.81 -3.95 20.41
C LEU A 61 6.72 -4.61 21.27
N LYS A 62 7.02 -5.69 21.96
CA LYS A 62 6.04 -6.51 22.69
C LYS A 62 5.18 -5.71 23.67
N LYS A 63 5.76 -4.72 24.36
CA LYS A 63 5.04 -3.86 25.32
C LYS A 63 4.09 -2.92 24.60
N GLU A 64 4.57 -2.27 23.54
CA GLU A 64 3.78 -1.33 22.73
C GLU A 64 2.65 -2.04 21.99
N LEU A 65 2.88 -3.24 21.47
CA LEU A 65 1.85 -4.05 20.82
C LEU A 65 0.76 -4.46 21.80
N ARG A 66 1.09 -4.87 23.02
CA ARG A 66 0.10 -5.13 24.07
C ARG A 66 -0.73 -3.89 24.40
N LYS A 67 -0.06 -2.73 24.57
CA LYS A 67 -0.76 -1.46 24.79
C LYS A 67 -1.71 -1.14 23.64
N LEU A 68 -1.28 -1.40 22.38
CA LEU A 68 -2.10 -1.21 21.20
C LEU A 68 -3.37 -2.09 21.24
N ASP A 69 -3.21 -3.37 21.57
CA ASP A 69 -4.33 -4.31 21.64
C ASP A 69 -5.32 -3.93 22.75
N ASP A 70 -4.84 -3.55 23.93
CA ASP A 70 -5.67 -3.07 25.05
C ASP A 70 -6.47 -1.82 24.66
N LEU A 71 -5.85 -0.87 23.94
CA LEU A 71 -6.54 0.34 23.46
C LEU A 71 -7.60 0.01 22.40
N ARG A 72 -7.31 -0.91 21.50
CA ARG A 72 -8.27 -1.38 20.47
C ARG A 72 -9.48 -2.02 21.11
N GLU A 73 -9.27 -2.88 22.12
CA GLU A 73 -10.37 -3.52 22.83
C GLU A 73 -11.24 -2.50 23.56
N LYS A 74 -10.65 -1.54 24.27
CA LYS A 74 -11.38 -0.44 24.94
C LYS A 74 -12.23 0.35 23.95
N VAL A 75 -11.66 0.81 22.84
CA VAL A 75 -12.39 1.56 21.81
C VAL A 75 -13.52 0.74 21.22
N HIS A 76 -13.31 -0.57 21.02
CA HIS A 76 -14.35 -1.47 20.49
C HIS A 76 -15.50 -1.70 21.51
N LEU A 77 -15.19 -1.86 22.78
CA LEU A 77 -16.19 -2.04 23.86
C LEU A 77 -17.04 -0.78 24.06
N ASP A 78 -16.40 0.39 24.08
CA ASP A 78 -17.08 1.68 24.20
C ASP A 78 -17.96 1.97 22.98
N GLY A 79 -17.52 1.57 21.78
CA GLY A 79 -18.30 1.65 20.56
C GLY A 79 -19.54 0.77 20.57
N LYS A 80 -19.50 -0.42 21.19
CA LYS A 80 -20.68 -1.28 21.38
C LYS A 80 -21.69 -0.70 22.37
N LYS A 81 -21.24 -0.02 23.41
CA LYS A 81 -22.10 0.62 24.43
C LYS A 81 -22.77 1.89 23.88
N ARG A 82 -22.11 2.60 22.97
CA ARG A 82 -22.63 3.77 22.28
C ARG A 82 -23.03 3.36 20.87
N SER A 83 -24.31 3.11 20.63
CA SER A 83 -24.86 2.68 19.34
C SER A 83 -24.58 3.63 18.15
N SER A 84 -23.97 4.78 18.39
CA SER A 84 -23.50 5.76 17.42
C SER A 84 -22.05 5.57 16.95
N LEU A 85 -21.26 4.73 17.62
CA LEU A 85 -19.87 4.42 17.31
C LEU A 85 -19.72 2.94 16.94
N ASN A 86 -20.56 2.46 16.00
CA ASN A 86 -20.24 1.22 15.32
C ASN A 86 -18.93 1.44 14.58
N ILE A 87 -17.81 1.00 15.20
CA ILE A 87 -16.52 0.80 14.52
C ILE A 87 -16.59 -0.52 13.71
N GLY A 88 -17.69 -0.75 13.06
CA GLY A 88 -17.68 -1.29 11.74
C GLY A 88 -17.28 -0.11 10.87
N LEU A 89 -16.17 -0.17 10.18
CA LEU A 89 -15.55 0.85 9.32
C LEU A 89 -16.48 1.48 8.24
N HIS A 90 -17.76 1.46 8.43
CA HIS A 90 -18.77 1.87 7.51
C HIS A 90 -19.66 2.93 8.15
N HIS A 91 -19.59 4.13 7.62
CA HIS A 91 -20.59 5.21 7.77
C HIS A 91 -20.56 6.13 8.99
N THR A 92 -19.40 6.51 9.50
CA THR A 92 -19.34 7.66 10.40
C THR A 92 -18.42 8.74 9.82
N ARG A 93 -18.72 10.00 10.17
CA ARG A 93 -17.88 11.18 9.84
C ARG A 93 -16.40 10.98 10.22
N PHE A 94 -16.14 10.12 11.20
CA PHE A 94 -14.81 9.71 11.63
C PHE A 94 -14.08 8.84 10.58
N CYS A 95 -14.78 7.89 9.95
CA CYS A 95 -14.19 7.06 8.89
C CYS A 95 -13.86 7.89 7.65
N SER A 96 -14.67 8.89 7.35
CA SER A 96 -14.45 9.85 6.28
C SER A 96 -13.17 10.67 6.50
N ASP A 97 -12.98 11.24 7.70
CA ASP A 97 -11.76 11.97 8.05
C ASP A 97 -10.51 11.08 7.98
N VAL A 98 -10.58 9.85 8.49
CA VAL A 98 -9.46 8.89 8.45
C VAL A 98 -9.10 8.50 7.02
N LEU A 99 -10.10 8.30 6.15
CA LEU A 99 -9.90 7.98 4.74
C LEU A 99 -9.23 9.14 3.99
N ALA A 100 -9.70 10.37 4.22
CA ALA A 100 -9.12 11.57 3.62
C ALA A 100 -7.64 11.75 4.07
N ILE A 101 -7.36 11.60 5.37
CA ILE A 101 -6.00 11.69 5.94
C ILE A 101 -5.10 10.60 5.36
N PHE A 102 -5.58 9.37 5.31
CA PHE A 102 -4.82 8.23 4.76
C PHE A 102 -4.44 8.49 3.29
N SER A 103 -5.44 8.83 2.46
CA SER A 103 -5.25 9.04 1.03
C SER A 103 -4.35 10.24 0.74
N TRP A 104 -4.53 11.34 1.49
CA TRP A 104 -3.66 12.51 1.42
C TRP A 104 -2.20 12.16 1.72
N LYS A 105 -1.92 11.46 2.83
CA LYS A 105 -0.56 11.02 3.18
C LYS A 105 0.01 10.08 2.13
N SER A 106 -0.81 9.16 1.61
CA SER A 106 -0.41 8.24 0.55
C SER A 106 0.05 8.98 -0.70
N CYS A 107 -0.69 10.02 -1.13
CA CYS A 107 -0.33 10.84 -2.28
C CYS A 107 0.84 11.78 -2.00
N MET A 108 0.97 12.33 -0.77
CA MET A 108 2.14 13.12 -0.36
C MET A 108 3.46 12.34 -0.52
N ILE A 109 3.47 11.05 -0.22
CA ILE A 109 4.64 10.18 -0.43
C ILE A 109 5.02 10.14 -1.92
N GLU A 110 4.08 10.37 -2.83
CA GLU A 110 4.29 10.46 -4.29
C GLU A 110 4.50 11.91 -4.80
N ASN A 111 4.81 12.84 -3.90
CA ASN A 111 5.00 14.28 -4.16
C ASN A 111 3.73 15.06 -4.51
N ASN A 112 2.55 14.57 -4.18
CA ASN A 112 1.33 15.36 -4.26
C ASN A 112 1.37 16.47 -3.20
N SER A 113 1.20 17.73 -3.63
CA SER A 113 1.34 18.92 -2.78
C SER A 113 0.01 19.48 -2.26
N LEU A 114 -1.12 18.84 -2.58
CA LEU A 114 -2.43 19.28 -2.12
C LEU A 114 -2.54 19.23 -0.59
N SER A 115 -3.30 20.16 -0.03
CA SER A 115 -3.50 20.24 1.42
C SER A 115 -4.47 19.19 1.93
N LEU A 116 -4.40 18.86 3.24
CA LEU A 116 -5.40 18.02 3.91
C LEU A 116 -6.81 18.62 3.83
N ALA A 117 -6.94 19.95 3.88
CA ALA A 117 -8.23 20.61 3.71
C ALA A 117 -8.83 20.32 2.32
N THR A 118 -7.99 20.29 1.29
CA THR A 118 -8.40 19.88 -0.06
C THR A 118 -8.81 18.42 -0.11
N ALA A 119 -8.05 17.53 0.52
CA ALA A 119 -8.40 16.11 0.59
C ALA A 119 -9.77 15.86 1.23
N ARG A 120 -10.08 16.56 2.32
CA ARG A 120 -11.39 16.48 2.99
C ARG A 120 -12.53 16.98 2.10
N ARG A 121 -12.30 18.06 1.33
CA ARG A 121 -13.30 18.56 0.37
C ARG A 121 -13.55 17.58 -0.76
N ILE A 122 -12.49 17.00 -1.31
CA ILE A 122 -12.58 15.97 -2.36
C ILE A 122 -13.38 14.78 -1.82
N GLU A 123 -13.02 14.26 -0.66
CA GLU A 123 -13.67 13.11 -0.04
C GLU A 123 -15.16 13.37 0.21
N ALA A 124 -15.51 14.55 0.72
CA ALA A 124 -16.91 14.92 0.96
C ALA A 124 -17.74 15.02 -0.33
N GLY A 125 -17.12 15.32 -1.47
CA GLY A 125 -17.78 15.40 -2.78
C GLY A 125 -17.89 14.07 -3.52
N ILE A 126 -17.21 13.00 -3.05
CA ILE A 126 -17.27 11.68 -3.70
C ILE A 126 -18.53 10.94 -3.26
N PRO A 127 -19.36 10.45 -4.21
CA PRO A 127 -20.47 9.54 -3.87
C PRO A 127 -19.96 8.32 -3.12
N LYS A 128 -20.58 7.98 -1.99
CA LYS A 128 -20.14 6.84 -1.18
C LYS A 128 -20.38 5.52 -1.91
N VAL A 129 -19.35 4.71 -1.99
CA VAL A 129 -19.46 3.33 -2.50
C VAL A 129 -20.26 2.51 -1.50
N MET A 130 -21.24 1.75 -1.96
CA MET A 130 -22.10 0.94 -1.07
C MET A 130 -21.30 -0.18 -0.40
N PRO A 131 -21.11 -0.17 0.94
CA PRO A 131 -20.16 -1.06 1.64
C PRO A 131 -20.47 -2.54 1.57
N LYS A 132 -21.65 -2.91 1.12
CA LYS A 132 -22.12 -4.31 1.08
C LYS A 132 -22.28 -4.85 -0.34
N SER A 133 -21.97 -4.06 -1.36
CA SER A 133 -22.09 -4.50 -2.74
C SER A 133 -21.07 -5.60 -3.04
N LYS A 134 -21.52 -6.64 -3.76
CA LYS A 134 -20.60 -7.63 -4.36
C LYS A 134 -19.79 -7.02 -5.51
N HIS A 135 -20.21 -5.87 -6.02
CA HIS A 135 -19.67 -5.16 -7.17
C HIS A 135 -18.99 -3.85 -6.80
N VAL A 136 -18.43 -3.77 -5.58
CA VAL A 136 -17.86 -2.53 -5.04
C VAL A 136 -16.82 -1.89 -5.98
N PHE A 137 -15.99 -2.67 -6.65
CA PHE A 137 -15.02 -2.15 -7.62
C PHE A 137 -15.66 -1.67 -8.91
N GLU A 138 -16.72 -2.33 -9.38
CA GLU A 138 -17.47 -1.90 -10.56
C GLU A 138 -18.21 -0.59 -10.28
N GLU A 139 -18.77 -0.43 -9.10
CA GLU A 139 -19.38 0.82 -8.63
C GLU A 139 -18.34 1.94 -8.52
N ALA A 140 -17.19 1.65 -7.93
CA ALA A 140 -16.10 2.59 -7.81
C ALA A 140 -15.60 3.11 -9.19
N MET A 141 -15.53 2.24 -10.19
CA MET A 141 -15.14 2.62 -11.55
C MET A 141 -16.19 3.48 -12.26
N LYS A 142 -17.45 3.45 -11.83
CA LYS A 142 -18.55 4.27 -12.40
C LYS A 142 -18.67 5.64 -11.75
N ILE A 143 -17.93 5.92 -10.66
CA ILE A 143 -17.95 7.24 -10.02
C ILE A 143 -17.45 8.29 -11.03
N PRO A 144 -18.26 9.29 -11.41
CA PRO A 144 -17.89 10.23 -12.45
C PRO A 144 -16.65 11.04 -12.09
N LEU A 145 -15.83 11.32 -13.10
CA LEU A 145 -14.74 12.27 -12.94
C LEU A 145 -15.30 13.69 -12.84
N PRO A 146 -14.59 14.61 -12.18
CA PRO A 146 -14.92 16.02 -12.21
C PRO A 146 -14.95 16.53 -13.65
N SER A 147 -15.85 17.47 -13.95
CA SER A 147 -15.86 18.13 -15.25
C SER A 147 -14.59 18.94 -15.48
N ALA A 148 -14.27 19.23 -16.75
CA ALA A 148 -13.12 20.10 -17.06
C ALA A 148 -13.26 21.48 -16.40
N GLU A 149 -14.48 22.02 -16.31
CA GLU A 149 -14.77 23.29 -15.65
C GLU A 149 -14.53 23.22 -14.14
N GLU A 150 -14.88 22.12 -13.48
CA GLU A 150 -14.58 21.90 -12.06
C GLU A 150 -13.08 21.81 -11.82
N LEU A 151 -12.34 21.09 -12.68
CA LEU A 151 -10.88 21.01 -12.59
C LEU A 151 -10.22 22.38 -12.77
N VAL A 152 -10.66 23.18 -13.73
CA VAL A 152 -10.15 24.56 -13.95
C VAL A 152 -10.43 25.45 -12.75
N ARG A 153 -11.62 25.36 -12.12
CA ARG A 153 -11.93 26.12 -10.89
C ARG A 153 -11.03 25.73 -9.72
N LEU A 154 -10.64 24.46 -9.65
CA LEU A 154 -9.76 23.97 -8.60
C LEU A 154 -8.30 24.39 -8.82
N ASP A 155 -7.87 24.48 -10.09
CA ASP A 155 -6.49 24.79 -10.45
C ASP A 155 -6.11 26.25 -10.31
N GLN A 156 -7.07 27.17 -10.32
CA GLN A 156 -6.76 28.60 -10.41
C GLN A 156 -5.69 28.93 -11.49
N GLY A 157 -5.72 28.16 -12.59
CA GLY A 157 -4.79 28.30 -13.71
C GLY A 157 -3.48 27.46 -13.64
N ASP A 158 -3.34 26.55 -12.70
CA ASP A 158 -2.18 25.64 -12.62
C ASP A 158 -2.57 24.21 -12.98
N ALA A 159 -2.34 23.80 -14.25
CA ALA A 159 -2.68 22.48 -14.77
C ALA A 159 -1.99 21.31 -14.02
N ALA A 160 -0.93 21.57 -13.25
CA ALA A 160 -0.30 20.55 -12.43
C ALA A 160 -1.18 20.15 -11.24
N LYS A 161 -2.06 21.04 -10.78
CA LYS A 161 -2.99 20.76 -9.69
C LYS A 161 -4.14 19.86 -10.10
N SER A 162 -4.57 19.89 -11.37
CA SER A 162 -5.59 18.97 -11.91
C SER A 162 -5.13 17.52 -11.80
N ASP A 163 -3.92 17.21 -12.27
CA ASP A 163 -3.35 15.86 -12.18
C ASP A 163 -3.27 15.40 -10.70
N GLN A 164 -2.80 16.27 -9.79
CA GLN A 164 -2.71 15.99 -8.36
C GLN A 164 -4.09 15.80 -7.71
N TYR A 165 -5.08 16.56 -8.14
CA TYR A 165 -6.46 16.44 -7.69
C TYR A 165 -7.04 15.07 -8.08
N LEU A 166 -6.89 14.69 -9.37
CA LEU A 166 -7.34 13.38 -9.87
C LEU A 166 -6.62 12.22 -9.17
N GLU A 167 -5.32 12.36 -8.96
CA GLU A 167 -4.54 11.37 -8.22
C GLU A 167 -5.09 11.15 -6.79
N LEU A 168 -5.33 12.22 -6.06
CA LEU A 168 -5.84 12.15 -4.69
C LEU A 168 -7.29 11.62 -4.65
N ARG A 169 -8.17 12.13 -5.53
CA ARG A 169 -9.54 11.64 -5.69
C ARG A 169 -9.57 10.14 -5.95
N ASN A 170 -8.82 9.69 -6.95
CA ASN A 170 -8.78 8.30 -7.35
C ASN A 170 -8.18 7.41 -6.23
N ASN A 171 -7.22 7.92 -5.48
CA ASN A 171 -6.68 7.23 -4.31
C ASN A 171 -7.74 7.05 -3.21
N ILE A 172 -8.57 8.08 -2.94
CA ILE A 172 -9.70 8.00 -1.99
C ILE A 172 -10.69 6.92 -2.45
N VAL A 173 -11.13 6.97 -3.71
CA VAL A 173 -12.07 6.00 -4.28
C VAL A 173 -11.52 4.57 -4.23
N ALA A 174 -10.26 4.38 -4.65
CA ALA A 174 -9.62 3.07 -4.63
C ALA A 174 -9.47 2.52 -3.21
N THR A 175 -9.12 3.38 -2.24
CA THR A 175 -8.97 2.97 -0.83
C THR A 175 -10.31 2.57 -0.22
N GLU A 176 -11.37 3.38 -0.43
CA GLU A 176 -12.72 3.07 0.06
C GLU A 176 -13.24 1.76 -0.54
N ALA A 177 -13.11 1.59 -1.85
CA ALA A 177 -13.52 0.36 -2.53
C ALA A 177 -12.77 -0.88 -2.03
N ALA A 178 -11.45 -0.78 -1.88
CA ALA A 178 -10.62 -1.89 -1.42
C ALA A 178 -10.94 -2.27 0.04
N MET A 179 -11.09 -1.30 0.93
CA MET A 179 -11.48 -1.54 2.33
C MET A 179 -12.90 -2.10 2.46
N SER A 180 -13.76 -1.86 1.49
CA SER A 180 -15.13 -2.39 1.43
C SER A 180 -15.21 -3.75 0.75
N SER A 181 -14.17 -4.18 0.03
CA SER A 181 -14.13 -5.45 -0.68
C SER A 181 -14.05 -6.64 0.26
N LYS A 182 -15.08 -7.49 0.25
CA LYS A 182 -15.07 -8.74 1.01
C LYS A 182 -14.01 -9.73 0.52
N HIS A 183 -13.67 -9.70 -0.76
CA HIS A 183 -12.65 -10.57 -1.33
C HIS A 183 -11.26 -10.21 -0.76
N LEU A 184 -10.89 -8.94 -0.82
CA LEU A 184 -9.61 -8.48 -0.26
C LEU A 184 -9.54 -8.70 1.27
N GLN A 185 -10.66 -8.52 1.97
CA GLN A 185 -10.70 -8.79 3.41
C GLN A 185 -10.56 -10.27 3.75
N ARG A 186 -10.98 -11.18 2.90
CA ARG A 186 -10.97 -12.62 3.15
C ARG A 186 -9.82 -13.36 2.47
N ALA A 187 -9.23 -12.80 1.42
CA ALA A 187 -8.08 -13.31 0.64
C ALA A 187 -7.99 -14.86 0.58
N THR A 188 -9.07 -15.51 0.14
CA THR A 188 -9.16 -16.98 0.16
C THR A 188 -8.58 -17.63 -1.07
N LYS A 189 -8.37 -16.87 -2.15
CA LYS A 189 -7.88 -17.37 -3.44
C LYS A 189 -6.89 -16.41 -4.07
N SER A 190 -5.73 -16.90 -4.41
CA SER A 190 -4.65 -16.12 -5.02
C SER A 190 -5.06 -15.42 -6.32
N GLN A 191 -5.81 -16.10 -7.19
CA GLN A 191 -6.25 -15.53 -8.48
C GLN A 191 -7.23 -14.35 -8.29
N GLU A 192 -8.13 -14.43 -7.31
CA GLU A 192 -9.06 -13.33 -7.00
C GLU A 192 -8.30 -12.11 -6.49
N LEU A 193 -7.31 -12.32 -5.62
CA LEU A 193 -6.44 -11.25 -5.13
C LEU A 193 -5.67 -10.56 -6.27
N LEU A 194 -5.13 -11.32 -7.21
CA LEU A 194 -4.45 -10.77 -8.39
C LEU A 194 -5.38 -9.96 -9.29
N LYS A 195 -6.63 -10.39 -9.44
CA LYS A 195 -7.66 -9.64 -10.17
C LYS A 195 -7.97 -8.31 -9.47
N ASP A 196 -8.12 -8.35 -8.15
CA ASP A 196 -8.46 -7.17 -7.35
C ASP A 196 -7.36 -6.11 -7.38
N ILE A 197 -6.06 -6.49 -7.29
CA ILE A 197 -4.97 -5.52 -7.41
C ILE A 197 -4.90 -4.84 -8.78
N ARG A 198 -5.20 -5.57 -9.85
CA ARG A 198 -5.31 -4.97 -11.19
C ARG A 198 -6.48 -3.99 -11.27
N THR A 199 -7.57 -4.29 -10.59
CA THR A 199 -8.73 -3.39 -10.55
C THR A 199 -8.44 -2.15 -9.70
N ILE A 200 -7.76 -2.28 -8.57
CA ILE A 200 -7.26 -1.14 -7.79
C ILE A 200 -6.39 -0.23 -8.67
N SER A 201 -5.44 -0.82 -9.42
CA SER A 201 -4.62 -0.05 -10.36
C SER A 201 -5.47 0.69 -11.40
N ARG A 202 -6.53 0.08 -11.95
CA ARG A 202 -7.44 0.75 -12.90
C ARG A 202 -8.18 1.92 -12.27
N ILE A 203 -8.59 1.82 -10.99
CA ILE A 203 -9.28 2.90 -10.28
C ILE A 203 -8.34 4.07 -9.96
N LEU A 204 -7.03 3.82 -9.81
CA LEU A 204 -6.05 4.87 -9.48
C LEU A 204 -5.80 5.87 -10.61
N PHE A 205 -6.10 5.54 -11.87
CA PHE A 205 -5.64 6.32 -13.02
C PHE A 205 -6.67 6.98 -13.92
N PRO A 206 -8.00 6.87 -13.73
CA PRO A 206 -8.95 7.56 -14.62
C PRO A 206 -8.65 9.06 -14.72
N GLY A 207 -8.62 9.56 -15.93
CA GLY A 207 -8.32 10.97 -16.23
C GLY A 207 -6.85 11.37 -16.11
N THR A 208 -5.96 10.50 -15.62
CA THR A 208 -4.52 10.79 -15.54
C THR A 208 -3.78 10.43 -16.83
N LYS A 209 -2.54 10.93 -16.99
CA LYS A 209 -1.70 10.68 -18.18
C LYS A 209 -1.32 9.22 -18.39
N VAL A 210 -1.37 8.38 -17.35
CA VAL A 210 -0.98 6.95 -17.41
C VAL A 210 -2.17 6.00 -17.43
N HIS A 211 -3.40 6.50 -17.59
CA HIS A 211 -4.64 5.71 -17.56
C HIS A 211 -4.66 4.53 -18.55
N PHE A 212 -4.04 4.67 -19.72
CA PHE A 212 -4.03 3.66 -20.77
C PHE A 212 -3.25 2.37 -20.42
N LYS A 213 -2.39 2.41 -19.40
CA LYS A 213 -1.65 1.24 -18.88
C LYS A 213 -2.17 0.75 -17.52
N ALA A 214 -3.25 1.32 -17.04
CA ALA A 214 -3.80 0.98 -15.73
C ALA A 214 -4.24 -0.50 -15.67
N GLY A 215 -3.75 -1.22 -14.67
CA GLY A 215 -4.03 -2.64 -14.46
C GLY A 215 -3.22 -3.60 -15.34
N GLU A 216 -2.33 -3.09 -16.20
CA GLU A 216 -1.43 -3.91 -16.99
C GLU A 216 -0.07 -4.08 -16.28
N LEU A 217 0.46 -5.29 -16.30
CA LEU A 217 1.81 -5.52 -15.81
C LEU A 217 2.82 -4.81 -16.71
N ARG A 218 3.83 -4.23 -16.11
CA ARG A 218 4.89 -3.57 -16.89
C ARG A 218 5.63 -4.55 -17.80
N THR A 219 5.99 -4.08 -18.96
CA THR A 219 6.75 -4.85 -19.97
C THR A 219 8.22 -4.44 -20.03
N LEU A 220 8.61 -3.41 -19.29
CA LEU A 220 9.99 -2.93 -19.21
C LEU A 220 10.53 -3.05 -17.78
N PRO A 221 11.86 -3.24 -17.64
CA PRO A 221 12.52 -3.12 -16.35
C PRO A 221 12.26 -1.74 -15.73
N ILE A 222 12.18 -1.68 -14.41
CA ILE A 222 11.89 -0.45 -13.68
C ILE A 222 13.01 -0.14 -12.67
N GLN A 223 13.22 1.13 -12.43
CA GLN A 223 14.07 1.65 -11.36
C GLN A 223 13.31 2.74 -10.62
N VAL A 224 13.48 2.77 -9.31
CA VAL A 224 12.89 3.82 -8.47
C VAL A 224 14.01 4.80 -8.10
N HIS A 225 13.85 6.04 -8.52
CA HIS A 225 14.87 7.08 -8.30
C HIS A 225 15.17 7.30 -6.80
N SER A 226 14.18 7.12 -5.95
CA SER A 226 14.29 7.29 -4.50
C SER A 226 15.04 6.15 -3.79
N ASP A 227 15.21 4.99 -4.43
CA ASP A 227 15.96 3.86 -3.88
C ASP A 227 16.84 3.22 -4.97
N PRO A 228 18.03 3.79 -5.24
CA PRO A 228 18.92 3.31 -6.29
C PRO A 228 19.41 1.87 -6.09
N LYS A 229 19.39 1.36 -4.85
CA LYS A 229 19.80 -0.01 -4.52
C LYS A 229 18.69 -1.03 -4.75
N ALA A 230 17.45 -0.59 -4.91
CA ALA A 230 16.34 -1.52 -5.15
C ALA A 230 16.49 -2.21 -6.50
N ILE A 231 16.42 -3.53 -6.49
CA ILE A 231 16.35 -4.38 -7.68
C ILE A 231 14.96 -4.98 -7.71
N PHE A 232 14.25 -4.73 -8.80
CA PHE A 232 12.91 -5.27 -9.04
C PHE A 232 13.00 -6.44 -10.01
N PRO A 233 12.09 -7.44 -9.95
CA PRO A 233 12.08 -8.53 -10.90
C PRO A 233 11.97 -8.03 -12.34
N TYR A 234 12.51 -8.77 -13.29
CA TYR A 234 12.28 -8.48 -14.70
C TYR A 234 10.80 -8.69 -15.06
N PRO A 235 10.30 -8.06 -16.14
CA PRO A 235 8.90 -8.20 -16.53
C PRO A 235 8.43 -9.65 -16.66
N GLN A 236 9.27 -10.52 -17.15
CA GLN A 236 8.98 -11.95 -17.33
C GLN A 236 8.81 -12.71 -16.00
N GLU A 237 9.44 -12.23 -14.92
CA GLU A 237 9.34 -12.84 -13.58
C GLU A 237 8.10 -12.37 -12.81
N LEU A 238 7.41 -11.30 -13.28
CA LEU A 238 6.36 -10.63 -12.51
C LEU A 238 5.19 -11.54 -12.18
N ARG A 239 4.74 -12.34 -13.14
CA ARG A 239 3.59 -13.22 -12.94
C ARG A 239 3.84 -14.19 -11.80
N GLN A 240 4.97 -14.89 -11.85
CA GLN A 240 5.33 -15.88 -10.84
C GLN A 240 5.56 -15.25 -9.46
N ASN A 241 6.22 -14.07 -9.42
CA ASN A 241 6.44 -13.38 -8.14
C ASN A 241 5.14 -12.83 -7.54
N LEU A 242 4.18 -12.41 -8.36
CA LEU A 242 2.84 -12.03 -7.89
C LEU A 242 2.04 -13.23 -7.38
N GLU A 243 2.12 -14.38 -8.04
CA GLU A 243 1.49 -15.63 -7.58
C GLU A 243 2.08 -16.03 -6.22
N ARG A 244 3.40 -16.02 -6.05
CA ARG A 244 4.06 -16.29 -4.76
C ARG A 244 3.66 -15.28 -3.67
N TRP A 245 3.57 -14.00 -4.02
CA TRP A 245 3.09 -13.00 -3.07
C TRP A 245 1.64 -13.25 -2.66
N SER A 246 0.76 -13.57 -3.60
CA SER A 246 -0.64 -13.84 -3.28
C SER A 246 -0.82 -15.11 -2.45
N ASP A 247 -0.05 -16.16 -2.72
CA ASP A 247 -0.01 -17.37 -1.89
C ASP A 247 0.50 -17.06 -0.48
N PHE A 248 1.57 -16.25 -0.38
CA PHE A 248 2.10 -15.78 0.91
C PHE A 248 1.04 -15.03 1.73
N VAL A 249 0.25 -14.16 1.09
CA VAL A 249 -0.86 -13.45 1.76
C VAL A 249 -1.93 -14.44 2.23
N VAL A 250 -2.37 -15.34 1.37
CA VAL A 250 -3.43 -16.31 1.66
C VAL A 250 -3.01 -17.29 2.78
N VAL A 251 -1.82 -17.84 2.69
CA VAL A 251 -1.29 -18.77 3.72
C VAL A 251 -1.03 -18.03 5.02
N GLY A 252 -0.46 -16.83 4.95
CA GLY A 252 -0.13 -16.01 6.11
C GLY A 252 -1.36 -15.54 6.91
N GLU A 253 -2.57 -15.60 6.33
CA GLU A 253 -3.80 -15.29 7.08
C GLU A 253 -3.97 -16.12 8.35
N ASN A 254 -3.59 -17.39 8.29
CA ASN A 254 -3.72 -18.34 9.40
C ASN A 254 -2.51 -18.34 10.36
N ASP A 255 -1.44 -17.61 10.03
CA ASP A 255 -0.28 -17.49 10.89
C ASP A 255 -0.58 -16.54 12.06
N SER A 256 -0.67 -17.06 13.26
CA SER A 256 -0.91 -16.28 14.50
C SER A 256 0.37 -15.80 15.19
N GLU A 257 1.55 -16.17 14.70
CA GLU A 257 2.81 -15.82 15.39
C GLU A 257 3.20 -14.36 15.20
N ILE A 258 2.85 -13.76 14.05
CA ILE A 258 3.12 -12.34 13.79
C ILE A 258 1.88 -11.50 14.04
N HIS A 259 2.05 -10.44 14.81
CA HIS A 259 1.00 -9.46 15.08
C HIS A 259 0.39 -8.91 13.79
N PRO A 260 -0.95 -8.77 13.67
CA PRO A 260 -1.63 -8.38 12.43
C PRO A 260 -1.12 -7.06 11.81
N LEU A 261 -0.72 -6.08 12.61
CA LEU A 261 -0.12 -4.83 12.13
C LEU A 261 1.19 -5.06 11.38
N LEU A 262 2.08 -5.88 11.95
CA LEU A 262 3.38 -6.19 11.35
C LEU A 262 3.20 -7.07 10.11
N LYS A 263 2.25 -7.98 10.14
CA LYS A 263 1.88 -8.80 8.99
C LYS A 263 1.35 -7.94 7.82
N ALA A 264 0.50 -6.95 8.11
CA ALA A 264 0.04 -5.99 7.12
C ALA A 264 1.21 -5.23 6.48
N ALA A 265 2.16 -4.78 7.29
CA ALA A 265 3.37 -4.12 6.81
C ALA A 265 4.21 -5.05 5.93
N TRP A 266 4.42 -6.28 6.34
CA TRP A 266 5.18 -7.27 5.58
C TRP A 266 4.55 -7.57 4.22
N ASN A 267 3.25 -7.85 4.19
CA ASN A 267 2.50 -8.08 2.95
C ASN A 267 2.61 -6.91 1.97
N SER A 268 2.47 -5.69 2.49
CA SER A 268 2.58 -4.45 1.73
C SER A 268 4.01 -4.24 1.19
N PHE A 269 5.02 -4.50 2.01
CA PHE A 269 6.43 -4.42 1.63
C PHE A 269 6.79 -5.44 0.54
N TYR A 270 6.32 -6.68 0.68
CA TYR A 270 6.56 -7.70 -0.34
C TYR A 270 5.97 -7.28 -1.68
N TYR A 271 4.71 -6.83 -1.70
CA TYR A 271 4.06 -6.34 -2.92
C TYR A 271 4.83 -5.18 -3.59
N VAL A 272 5.17 -4.14 -2.81
CA VAL A 272 5.88 -2.98 -3.39
C VAL A 272 7.28 -3.34 -3.88
N SER A 273 7.88 -4.39 -3.34
CA SER A 273 9.19 -4.90 -3.79
C SER A 273 9.13 -5.65 -5.11
N ILE A 274 7.97 -6.20 -5.49
CA ILE A 274 7.74 -6.77 -6.84
C ILE A 274 7.56 -5.63 -7.87
N HIS A 275 6.87 -4.55 -7.49
CA HIS A 275 6.64 -3.37 -8.33
C HIS A 275 6.04 -3.70 -9.69
N PRO A 276 4.84 -4.34 -9.72
CA PRO A 276 4.36 -5.01 -10.93
C PRO A 276 3.84 -4.09 -12.03
N PHE A 277 3.45 -2.86 -11.72
CA PHE A 277 2.86 -1.91 -12.67
C PHE A 277 3.87 -0.85 -13.12
N GLN A 278 3.53 -0.14 -14.20
CA GLN A 278 4.32 0.98 -14.68
C GLN A 278 4.38 2.12 -13.64
N ASP A 279 3.24 2.37 -12.97
CA ASP A 279 3.07 3.38 -11.93
C ASP A 279 2.04 2.92 -10.89
N GLY A 280 1.89 3.66 -9.78
CA GLY A 280 0.90 3.41 -8.73
C GLY A 280 1.23 2.25 -7.78
N ASN A 281 2.39 1.64 -7.88
CA ASN A 281 2.76 0.51 -7.03
C ASN A 281 2.81 0.88 -5.55
N GLY A 282 3.36 2.05 -5.23
CA GLY A 282 3.39 2.56 -3.85
C GLY A 282 1.99 2.81 -3.30
N ARG A 283 1.11 3.46 -4.09
CA ARG A 283 -0.30 3.70 -3.71
C ARG A 283 -1.05 2.40 -3.53
N THR A 284 -0.96 1.46 -4.48
CA THR A 284 -1.58 0.14 -4.37
C THR A 284 -1.09 -0.62 -3.14
N SER A 285 0.21 -0.62 -2.86
CA SER A 285 0.79 -1.25 -1.67
C SER A 285 0.19 -0.70 -0.37
N ARG A 286 0.04 0.63 -0.27
CA ARG A 286 -0.56 1.27 0.91
C ARG A 286 -2.06 1.02 1.02
N ILE A 287 -2.78 0.92 -0.10
CA ILE A 287 -4.20 0.52 -0.11
C ILE A 287 -4.35 -0.91 0.41
N LEU A 288 -3.52 -1.86 -0.03
CA LEU A 288 -3.51 -3.22 0.47
C LEU A 288 -3.19 -3.27 1.98
N PHE A 289 -2.24 -2.45 2.43
CA PHE A 289 -1.95 -2.28 3.85
C PHE A 289 -3.19 -1.81 4.63
N ALA A 290 -3.86 -0.74 4.17
CA ALA A 290 -5.08 -0.22 4.80
C ALA A 290 -6.20 -1.26 4.85
N THR A 291 -6.38 -2.03 3.78
CA THR A 291 -7.37 -3.10 3.70
C THR A 291 -7.11 -4.19 4.73
N HIS A 292 -5.85 -4.58 4.89
CA HIS A 292 -5.46 -5.57 5.90
C HIS A 292 -5.64 -5.04 7.32
N LEU A 293 -5.35 -3.75 7.57
CA LEU A 293 -5.64 -3.11 8.85
C LEU A 293 -7.14 -3.10 9.15
N ALA A 294 -7.95 -2.70 8.17
CA ALA A 294 -9.41 -2.66 8.30
C ALA A 294 -10.00 -4.05 8.65
N LYS A 295 -9.54 -5.09 7.99
CA LYS A 295 -9.88 -6.49 8.30
C LYS A 295 -9.63 -6.83 9.76
N ASN A 296 -8.52 -6.37 10.31
CA ASN A 296 -8.12 -6.62 11.69
C ASN A 296 -8.63 -5.55 12.68
N LYS A 297 -9.62 -4.73 12.28
CA LYS A 297 -10.22 -3.67 13.10
C LYS A 297 -9.18 -2.65 13.60
N MET A 298 -8.18 -2.37 12.78
CA MET A 298 -7.19 -1.32 13.01
C MET A 298 -7.47 -0.12 12.12
N LEU A 299 -6.96 1.04 12.53
CA LEU A 299 -7.09 2.25 11.76
C LEU A 299 -6.16 2.23 10.53
N PRO A 300 -6.56 2.77 9.38
CA PRO A 300 -5.69 2.89 8.21
C PRO A 300 -4.65 4.01 8.41
N VAL A 301 -3.71 3.80 9.31
CA VAL A 301 -2.63 4.74 9.61
C VAL A 301 -1.34 4.21 9.01
N ILE A 302 -0.78 4.92 8.03
CA ILE A 302 0.45 4.54 7.33
C ILE A 302 1.69 4.85 8.18
N CYS A 303 1.64 5.95 8.95
CA CYS A 303 2.79 6.52 9.65
C CYS A 303 2.34 7.68 10.54
N SER A 304 3.26 8.20 11.35
CA SER A 304 3.03 9.38 12.18
C SER A 304 2.56 10.59 11.36
N GLU A 305 1.89 11.52 12.03
CA GLU A 305 1.24 12.67 11.39
C GLU A 305 2.20 13.52 10.52
N TRP A 306 3.46 13.53 10.86
CA TRP A 306 4.52 14.36 10.26
C TRP A 306 5.64 13.52 9.60
N LEU A 307 5.32 12.34 9.02
CA LEU A 307 6.36 11.55 8.37
C LEU A 307 6.74 12.18 7.02
N PRO A 308 7.95 12.75 6.89
CA PRO A 308 8.45 13.16 5.59
C PRO A 308 8.56 11.96 4.64
N ARG A 309 8.33 12.20 3.34
CA ARG A 309 8.49 11.21 2.28
C ARG A 309 9.82 10.46 2.37
N GLU A 310 10.91 11.18 2.62
CA GLU A 310 12.26 10.65 2.73
C GLU A 310 12.40 9.60 3.84
N ARG A 311 11.72 9.80 4.97
CA ARG A 311 11.73 8.85 6.08
C ARG A 311 10.98 7.58 5.71
N TYR A 312 9.82 7.68 5.04
CA TYR A 312 9.09 6.52 4.55
C TYR A 312 9.94 5.70 3.57
N LEU A 313 10.59 6.36 2.60
CA LEU A 313 11.47 5.70 1.64
C LEU A 313 12.70 5.06 2.31
N ARG A 314 13.23 5.70 3.36
CA ARG A 314 14.28 5.12 4.19
C ARG A 314 13.81 3.86 4.92
N TYR A 315 12.57 3.84 5.44
CA TYR A 315 12.00 2.63 6.03
C TYR A 315 11.92 1.49 5.02
N MET A 316 11.48 1.75 3.80
CA MET A 316 11.44 0.75 2.74
C MET A 316 12.84 0.20 2.42
N SER A 317 13.84 1.07 2.34
CA SER A 317 15.24 0.66 2.10
C SER A 317 15.82 -0.16 3.26
N LEU A 318 15.56 0.23 4.51
CA LEU A 318 15.98 -0.52 5.69
C LEU A 318 15.30 -1.90 5.76
N THR A 319 14.01 -1.96 5.48
CA THR A 319 13.25 -3.22 5.46
C THR A 319 13.80 -4.16 4.40
N ARG A 320 14.16 -3.64 3.23
CA ARG A 320 14.81 -4.42 2.15
C ARG A 320 16.17 -4.98 2.56
N SER A 321 16.86 -4.28 3.45
CA SER A 321 18.14 -4.74 4.03
C SER A 321 17.96 -5.65 5.25
N GLY A 322 16.76 -6.19 5.49
CA GLY A 322 16.46 -7.08 6.61
C GLY A 322 16.20 -6.39 7.96
N ASN A 323 15.97 -5.07 7.98
CA ASN A 323 15.67 -4.33 9.21
C ASN A 323 14.32 -3.60 9.15
N PRO A 324 13.19 -4.29 9.37
CA PRO A 324 11.86 -3.67 9.41
C PRO A 324 11.58 -2.90 10.73
N PHE A 325 12.38 -3.05 11.76
CA PHE A 325 12.11 -2.54 13.11
C PHE A 325 11.76 -1.03 13.14
N PRO A 326 12.51 -0.12 12.48
CA PRO A 326 12.19 1.32 12.55
C PRO A 326 10.82 1.65 11.97
N TRP A 327 10.40 0.95 10.90
CA TRP A 327 9.07 1.12 10.32
C TRP A 327 8.00 0.53 11.23
N CYS A 328 8.18 -0.69 11.73
CA CYS A 328 7.25 -1.31 12.67
C CYS A 328 7.03 -0.44 13.91
N GLN A 329 8.10 0.15 14.47
CA GLN A 329 8.02 1.03 15.63
C GLN A 329 7.18 2.29 15.34
N ASP A 330 7.39 2.93 14.19
CA ASP A 330 6.61 4.10 13.78
C ASP A 330 5.13 3.75 13.58
N LEU A 331 4.83 2.60 12.94
CA LEU A 331 3.47 2.12 12.75
C LEU A 331 2.74 1.87 14.08
N VAL A 332 3.39 1.18 15.02
CA VAL A 332 2.80 0.88 16.35
C VAL A 332 2.51 2.19 17.10
N ARG A 333 3.46 3.11 17.14
CA ARG A 333 3.29 4.42 17.79
C ARG A 333 2.18 5.24 17.15
N SER A 334 2.09 5.20 15.84
CA SER A 334 1.05 5.93 15.08
C SER A 334 -0.34 5.37 15.35
N GLN A 335 -0.48 4.05 15.45
CA GLN A 335 -1.75 3.41 15.81
C GLN A 335 -2.17 3.76 17.26
N ILE A 336 -1.23 3.71 18.21
CA ILE A 336 -1.48 4.08 19.60
C ILE A 336 -1.93 5.55 19.69
N ALA A 337 -1.19 6.47 19.09
CA ALA A 337 -1.53 7.90 19.12
C ALA A 337 -2.91 8.19 18.50
N ALA A 338 -3.25 7.53 17.40
CA ALA A 338 -4.56 7.68 16.76
C ALA A 338 -5.69 7.18 17.67
N LEU A 339 -5.52 6.05 18.36
CA LEU A 339 -6.52 5.50 19.30
C LEU A 339 -6.65 6.35 20.57
N GLU A 340 -5.54 6.87 21.12
CA GLU A 340 -5.54 7.79 22.27
C GLU A 340 -6.26 9.11 21.92
N GLY A 341 -6.05 9.64 20.71
CA GLY A 341 -6.76 10.81 20.22
C GLY A 341 -8.28 10.63 20.10
N ILE A 342 -8.74 9.41 19.82
CA ILE A 342 -10.17 9.07 19.83
C ILE A 342 -10.71 9.06 21.27
N ASN A 343 -10.02 8.40 22.18
CA ASN A 343 -10.44 8.28 23.59
C ASN A 343 -10.49 9.64 24.29
N GLY A 344 -9.51 10.54 24.05
CA GLY A 344 -9.47 11.88 24.62
C GLY A 344 -10.64 12.78 24.21
N ARG A 345 -11.13 12.64 22.96
CA ARG A 345 -12.32 13.37 22.46
C ARG A 345 -13.64 12.82 23.03
N SER A 346 -13.65 11.59 23.52
CA SER A 346 -14.85 10.92 24.07
C SER A 346 -15.07 11.24 25.56
N GLY A 347 -14.05 11.70 26.29
CA GLY A 347 -14.12 12.02 27.72
C GLY A 347 -14.48 13.49 28.04
N GLY A 348 -14.58 14.36 27.04
CA GLY A 348 -14.81 15.80 27.17
C GLY A 348 -16.20 16.29 26.77
N ARG A 349 -17.26 15.48 26.95
CA ARG A 349 -18.67 15.91 26.79
C ARG A 349 -19.48 15.54 28.01
#